data_86994b60f96bde058ea8ce0168d76c1d
#
_entry.id   86994b60f96bde058ea8ce0168d76c1d
#
_cell.length_a   1.000
_cell.length_b   1.000
_cell.length_c   1.000
_cell.angle_alpha   90.00
_cell.angle_beta   90.00
_cell.angle_gamma   90.00
#
_symmetry.space_group_name_H-M   'P 1'
#
loop_
_entity.id
_entity.type
_entity.pdbx_description
1 polymer ?
#
loop_
_entity_poly.entity_id
_entity_poly.type
_entity_poly.pdbx_seq_one_letter_code
_entity_poly.pdbx_strand_id
1 'polypeptide(L)'
;MQYVGIHTQQSRNNFRSLLLLCLFPCLVVGLLFVFCYLLVYLTQGDAPHYYQVGVTDRSVALFIEMAPYVLGGVFIWFLIAYFANTSIINAATGARPLERKENKRVYNLVENLCMSQGMPMPKINIINDDSLNAYASGINKKSYTVTLSKGIIEKLNDEELEAVIAHELSHIRNHDVRLLIISIVFVGIFSMLAQIALRSAPAPTKNVPIQLHSIL
;
A
#
# COMPACT_ATOMS: atom_id res chain seq x y z
N MET A 1 2.92 -29.90 9.05
CA MET A 1 3.36 -28.50 8.91
C MET A 1 4.86 -28.44 9.16
N GLN A 2 5.67 -27.97 8.19
CA GLN A 2 7.09 -27.76 8.44
C GLN A 2 7.27 -26.54 9.34
N TYR A 3 7.92 -26.73 10.49
CA TYR A 3 8.28 -25.62 11.40
C TYR A 3 9.34 -24.75 10.73
N VAL A 4 8.98 -23.57 10.32
CA VAL A 4 9.89 -22.60 9.72
C VAL A 4 10.45 -21.72 10.83
N GLY A 5 11.78 -21.74 11.05
CA GLY A 5 12.42 -20.91 12.07
C GLY A 5 12.20 -19.41 11.80
N ILE A 6 12.15 -18.60 12.88
CA ILE A 6 11.91 -17.14 12.84
C ILE A 6 12.87 -16.42 11.87
N HIS A 7 14.15 -16.77 11.88
CA HIS A 7 15.16 -16.18 10.98
C HIS A 7 14.85 -16.45 9.50
N THR A 8 14.34 -17.64 9.19
CA THR A 8 13.95 -17.99 7.82
C THR A 8 12.72 -17.21 7.38
N GLN A 9 11.77 -16.99 8.27
CA GLN A 9 10.56 -16.22 8.00
C GLN A 9 10.90 -14.74 7.78
N GLN A 10 11.71 -14.14 8.65
CA GLN A 10 12.22 -12.77 8.48
C GLN A 10 12.96 -12.59 7.16
N SER A 11 13.86 -13.53 6.80
CA SER A 11 14.60 -13.49 5.54
C SER A 11 13.66 -13.55 4.33
N ARG A 12 12.67 -14.43 4.35
CA ARG A 12 11.65 -14.54 3.29
C ARG A 12 10.84 -13.24 3.15
N ASN A 13 10.41 -12.64 4.24
CA ASN A 13 9.63 -11.41 4.21
C ASN A 13 10.47 -10.21 3.77
N ASN A 14 11.72 -10.13 4.19
CA ASN A 14 12.66 -9.12 3.68
C ASN A 14 12.91 -9.28 2.18
N PHE A 15 13.11 -10.50 1.70
CA PHE A 15 13.29 -10.78 0.28
C PHE A 15 12.04 -10.41 -0.53
N ARG A 16 10.84 -10.79 -0.06
CA ARG A 16 9.57 -10.42 -0.71
C ARG A 16 9.37 -8.91 -0.73
N SER A 17 9.70 -8.21 0.35
CA SER A 17 9.64 -6.75 0.39
C SER A 17 10.59 -6.11 -0.61
N LEU A 18 11.83 -6.61 -0.72
CA LEU A 18 12.81 -6.14 -1.68
C LEU A 18 12.35 -6.43 -3.12
N LEU A 19 11.84 -7.63 -3.37
CA LEU A 19 11.32 -8.03 -4.66
C LEU A 19 10.17 -7.12 -5.11
N LEU A 20 9.22 -6.81 -4.23
CA LEU A 20 8.14 -5.87 -4.51
C LEU A 20 8.68 -4.46 -4.81
N LEU A 21 9.66 -3.99 -4.03
CA LEU A 21 10.28 -2.69 -4.25
C LEU A 21 10.98 -2.57 -5.60
N CYS A 22 11.57 -3.66 -6.11
CA CYS A 22 12.22 -3.68 -7.42
C CYS A 22 11.23 -3.91 -8.56
N LEU A 23 10.27 -4.82 -8.36
CA LEU A 23 9.30 -5.19 -9.40
C LEU A 23 8.35 -4.04 -9.73
N PHE A 24 7.96 -3.26 -8.72
CA PHE A 24 6.97 -2.21 -8.89
C PHE A 24 7.39 -1.10 -9.86
N PRO A 25 8.58 -0.48 -9.77
CA PRO A 25 9.03 0.48 -10.77
C PRO A 25 9.07 -0.11 -12.18
N CYS A 26 9.52 -1.37 -12.32
CA CYS A 26 9.54 -2.06 -13.63
C CYS A 26 8.13 -2.19 -14.21
N LEU A 27 7.15 -2.54 -13.37
CA LEU A 27 5.75 -2.68 -13.79
C LEU A 27 5.15 -1.32 -14.19
N VAL A 28 5.42 -0.25 -13.42
CA VAL A 28 4.99 1.11 -13.77
C VAL A 28 5.58 1.57 -15.11
N VAL A 29 6.87 1.33 -15.32
CA VAL A 29 7.54 1.63 -16.59
C VAL A 29 6.93 0.86 -17.75
N GLY A 30 6.66 -0.45 -17.58
CA GLY A 30 6.00 -1.27 -18.58
C GLY A 30 4.58 -0.77 -18.92
N LEU A 31 3.79 -0.42 -17.89
CA LEU A 31 2.45 0.14 -18.10
C LEU A 31 2.49 1.51 -18.79
N LEU A 32 3.45 2.36 -18.43
CA LEU A 32 3.64 3.64 -19.09
C LEU A 32 3.96 3.45 -20.57
N PHE A 33 4.85 2.50 -20.93
CA PHE A 33 5.16 2.20 -22.31
C PHE A 33 3.93 1.71 -23.10
N VAL A 34 3.16 0.78 -22.51
CA VAL A 34 1.90 0.30 -23.11
C VAL A 34 0.92 1.44 -23.30
N PHE A 35 0.80 2.33 -22.31
CA PHE A 35 -0.06 3.52 -22.40
C PHE A 35 0.37 4.44 -23.55
N CYS A 36 1.65 4.78 -23.64
CA CYS A 36 2.19 5.61 -24.73
C CYS A 36 1.94 4.96 -26.11
N TYR A 37 2.14 3.64 -26.21
CA TYR A 37 1.89 2.91 -27.43
C TYR A 37 0.43 2.96 -27.85
N LEU A 38 -0.49 2.67 -26.93
CA LEU A 38 -1.93 2.72 -27.20
C LEU A 38 -2.39 4.15 -27.56
N LEU A 39 -1.89 5.15 -26.85
CA LEU A 39 -2.22 6.55 -27.12
C LEU A 39 -1.81 6.93 -28.55
N VAL A 40 -0.58 6.64 -28.95
CA VAL A 40 -0.10 6.93 -30.30
C VAL A 40 -0.88 6.11 -31.34
N TYR A 41 -1.13 4.82 -31.09
CA TYR A 41 -1.89 3.97 -31.98
C TYR A 41 -3.32 4.49 -32.22
N LEU A 42 -4.03 4.88 -31.15
CA LEU A 42 -5.39 5.39 -31.24
C LEU A 42 -5.49 6.81 -31.83
N THR A 43 -4.44 7.63 -31.68
CA THR A 43 -4.44 9.01 -32.19
C THR A 43 -3.92 9.10 -33.63
N GLN A 44 -3.25 8.07 -34.15
CA GLN A 44 -2.73 8.04 -35.53
C GLN A 44 -3.79 7.70 -36.60
N GLY A 45 -5.00 7.46 -36.23
CA GLY A 45 -6.14 6.83 -36.93
C GLY A 45 -6.37 7.11 -38.41
N ASP A 46 -5.99 8.24 -39.04
CA ASP A 46 -6.28 8.54 -40.46
C ASP A 46 -5.20 9.35 -41.16
N ALA A 47 -3.95 9.34 -40.68
CA ALA A 47 -2.89 10.05 -41.38
C ALA A 47 -2.47 9.34 -42.66
N PRO A 48 -2.29 10.06 -43.82
CA PRO A 48 -1.84 9.46 -45.06
C PRO A 48 -0.53 8.70 -44.86
N HIS A 49 -0.41 7.52 -45.47
CA HIS A 49 0.69 6.55 -45.35
C HIS A 49 2.10 7.13 -45.54
N TYR A 50 2.22 8.28 -46.16
CA TYR A 50 3.49 8.96 -46.43
C TYR A 50 4.13 9.66 -45.24
N TYR A 51 3.34 9.93 -44.17
CA TYR A 51 3.80 10.62 -42.92
C TYR A 51 3.88 9.70 -41.71
N GLN A 52 3.78 8.38 -41.88
CA GLN A 52 3.86 7.43 -40.81
C GLN A 52 5.30 7.23 -40.35
N VAL A 53 5.80 8.14 -39.53
CA VAL A 53 6.84 7.78 -38.56
C VAL A 53 6.26 6.60 -37.78
N GLY A 54 6.99 5.46 -37.75
CA GLY A 54 6.43 4.23 -37.19
C GLY A 54 5.79 4.46 -35.80
N VAL A 55 4.63 3.87 -35.55
CA VAL A 55 3.94 3.97 -34.24
C VAL A 55 4.91 3.74 -33.10
N THR A 56 5.81 2.80 -33.27
CA THR A 56 6.84 2.43 -32.29
C THR A 56 7.80 3.58 -32.00
N ASP A 57 8.32 4.25 -33.02
CA ASP A 57 9.32 5.33 -32.85
C ASP A 57 8.71 6.52 -32.11
N ARG A 58 7.46 6.85 -32.45
CA ARG A 58 6.72 7.93 -31.80
C ARG A 58 6.34 7.59 -30.36
N SER A 59 5.98 6.34 -30.12
CA SER A 59 5.69 5.84 -28.76
C SER A 59 6.92 5.82 -27.89
N VAL A 60 8.08 5.44 -28.42
CA VAL A 60 9.37 5.47 -27.71
C VAL A 60 9.76 6.92 -27.38
N ALA A 61 9.61 7.86 -28.32
CA ALA A 61 9.90 9.27 -28.08
C ALA A 61 9.01 9.83 -26.93
N LEU A 62 7.70 9.59 -26.99
CA LEU A 62 6.76 10.00 -25.94
C LEU A 62 7.07 9.34 -24.59
N PHE A 63 7.43 8.06 -24.62
CA PHE A 63 7.81 7.34 -23.41
C PHE A 63 9.07 7.93 -22.76
N ILE A 64 10.11 8.23 -23.53
CA ILE A 64 11.35 8.83 -23.02
C ILE A 64 11.08 10.22 -22.42
N GLU A 65 10.19 10.99 -23.02
CA GLU A 65 9.78 12.29 -22.50
C GLU A 65 9.00 12.18 -21.18
N MET A 66 8.06 11.24 -21.08
CA MET A 66 7.18 11.09 -19.92
C MET A 66 7.80 10.29 -18.76
N ALA A 67 8.69 9.35 -19.04
CA ALA A 67 9.25 8.46 -18.04
C ALA A 67 9.89 9.16 -16.83
N PRO A 68 10.70 10.22 -16.98
CA PRO A 68 11.32 10.88 -15.83
C PRO A 68 10.28 11.53 -14.90
N TYR A 69 9.21 12.09 -15.44
CA TYR A 69 8.13 12.71 -14.63
C TYR A 69 7.33 11.67 -13.86
N VAL A 70 6.99 10.56 -14.52
CA VAL A 70 6.24 9.47 -13.87
C VAL A 70 7.09 8.79 -12.80
N LEU A 71 8.36 8.48 -13.09
CA LEU A 71 9.26 7.88 -12.10
C LEU A 71 9.54 8.84 -10.93
N GLY A 72 9.71 10.13 -11.20
CA GLY A 72 9.83 11.16 -10.16
C GLY A 72 8.61 11.23 -9.26
N GLY A 73 7.41 11.22 -9.83
CA GLY A 73 6.15 11.19 -9.09
C GLY A 73 5.99 9.94 -8.23
N VAL A 74 6.30 8.77 -8.79
CA VAL A 74 6.29 7.48 -8.05
C VAL A 74 7.29 7.49 -6.91
N PHE A 75 8.49 8.02 -7.12
CA PHE A 75 9.52 8.13 -6.10
C PHE A 75 9.10 9.06 -4.94
N ILE A 76 8.55 10.23 -5.26
CA ILE A 76 8.02 11.18 -4.27
C ILE A 76 6.90 10.53 -3.47
N TRP A 77 5.96 9.88 -4.15
CA TRP A 77 4.86 9.15 -3.49
C TRP A 77 5.39 8.07 -2.54
N PHE A 78 6.38 7.30 -2.99
CA PHE A 78 7.02 6.29 -2.15
C PHE A 78 7.65 6.89 -0.89
N LEU A 79 8.33 8.03 -1.01
CA LEU A 79 8.90 8.74 0.15
C LEU A 79 7.80 9.18 1.13
N ILE A 80 6.73 9.80 0.62
CA ILE A 80 5.58 10.21 1.44
C ILE A 80 4.99 9.00 2.16
N ALA A 81 4.69 7.93 1.43
CA ALA A 81 4.12 6.73 2.00
C ALA A 81 5.05 6.06 3.02
N TYR A 82 6.36 6.04 2.78
CA TYR A 82 7.35 5.48 3.69
C TYR A 82 7.44 6.26 5.00
N PHE A 83 7.49 7.60 4.94
CA PHE A 83 7.64 8.42 6.15
C PHE A 83 6.30 8.67 6.87
N ALA A 84 5.22 8.75 6.15
CA ALA A 84 3.90 9.08 6.68
C ALA A 84 3.00 7.85 6.98
N ASN A 85 3.46 6.60 6.74
CA ASN A 85 2.63 5.40 6.86
C ASN A 85 1.86 5.32 8.19
N THR A 86 2.55 5.46 9.31
CA THR A 86 1.93 5.39 10.64
C THR A 86 0.94 6.53 10.87
N SER A 87 1.27 7.75 10.41
CA SER A 87 0.38 8.91 10.52
C SER A 87 -0.87 8.75 9.66
N ILE A 88 -0.74 8.20 8.46
CA ILE A 88 -1.88 7.91 7.57
C ILE A 88 -2.81 6.87 8.20
N ILE A 89 -2.25 5.79 8.74
CA ILE A 89 -3.02 4.74 9.43
C ILE A 89 -3.73 5.33 10.65
N ASN A 90 -3.03 6.10 11.49
CA ASN A 90 -3.60 6.74 12.67
C ASN A 90 -4.74 7.70 12.30
N ALA A 91 -4.57 8.51 11.25
CA ALA A 91 -5.62 9.41 10.77
C ALA A 91 -6.84 8.66 10.23
N ALA A 92 -6.63 7.55 9.51
CA ALA A 92 -7.70 6.72 8.96
C ALA A 92 -8.49 5.96 10.04
N THR A 93 -7.84 5.58 11.14
CA THR A 93 -8.44 4.77 12.22
C THR A 93 -8.85 5.59 13.44
N GLY A 94 -8.48 6.87 13.51
CA GLY A 94 -8.68 7.69 14.69
C GLY A 94 -7.78 7.28 15.87
N ALA A 95 -6.70 6.54 15.60
CA ALA A 95 -5.78 6.08 16.63
C ALA A 95 -4.98 7.25 17.23
N ARG A 96 -4.87 7.29 18.55
CA ARG A 96 -4.06 8.24 19.28
C ARG A 96 -3.03 7.53 20.16
N PRO A 97 -1.90 8.17 20.47
CA PRO A 97 -0.96 7.62 21.43
C PRO A 97 -1.64 7.35 22.77
N LEU A 98 -1.34 6.20 23.37
CA LEU A 98 -1.72 5.86 24.73
C LEU A 98 -0.54 6.19 25.63
N GLU A 99 -0.76 6.99 26.70
CA GLU A 99 0.28 7.27 27.68
C GLU A 99 0.29 6.22 28.81
N ARG A 100 1.47 5.90 29.34
CA ARG A 100 1.61 4.92 30.44
C ARG A 100 0.75 5.25 31.65
N LYS A 101 0.57 6.54 31.94
CA LYS A 101 -0.28 7.01 33.08
C LYS A 101 -1.76 6.77 32.83
N GLU A 102 -2.21 6.70 31.57
CA GLU A 102 -3.62 6.45 31.23
C GLU A 102 -3.98 4.97 31.41
N ASN A 103 -3.07 4.07 31.03
CA ASN A 103 -3.31 2.62 31.17
C ASN A 103 -2.01 1.87 31.49
N LYS A 104 -1.71 1.73 32.79
CA LYS A 104 -0.54 0.99 33.28
C LYS A 104 -0.62 -0.51 32.94
N ARG A 105 -1.85 -1.07 32.93
CA ARG A 105 -2.07 -2.49 32.63
C ARG A 105 -1.56 -2.85 31.25
N VAL A 106 -2.01 -2.14 30.22
CA VAL A 106 -1.58 -2.37 28.83
C VAL A 106 -0.07 -2.19 28.67
N TYR A 107 0.47 -1.11 29.26
CA TYR A 107 1.91 -0.85 29.19
C TYR A 107 2.74 -1.97 29.80
N ASN A 108 2.36 -2.48 30.97
CA ASN A 108 3.08 -3.55 31.65
C ASN A 108 3.02 -4.86 30.84
N LEU A 109 1.87 -5.21 30.25
CA LEU A 109 1.74 -6.40 29.40
C LEU A 109 2.66 -6.32 28.17
N VAL A 110 2.65 -5.19 27.47
CA VAL A 110 3.53 -4.99 26.29
C VAL A 110 4.99 -5.00 26.69
N GLU A 111 5.37 -4.33 27.79
CA GLU A 111 6.75 -4.26 28.29
C GLU A 111 7.29 -5.65 28.67
N ASN A 112 6.51 -6.42 29.43
CA ASN A 112 6.86 -7.78 29.84
C ASN A 112 7.06 -8.71 28.63
N LEU A 113 6.14 -8.65 27.66
CA LEU A 113 6.26 -9.43 26.42
C LEU A 113 7.48 -9.02 25.60
N CYS A 114 7.77 -7.72 25.49
CA CYS A 114 8.95 -7.25 24.78
C CYS A 114 10.25 -7.70 25.47
N MET A 115 10.31 -7.63 26.81
CA MET A 115 11.46 -8.10 27.57
C MET A 115 11.66 -9.61 27.41
N SER A 116 10.60 -10.41 27.50
CA SER A 116 10.67 -11.87 27.35
C SER A 116 11.13 -12.30 25.95
N GLN A 117 10.84 -11.49 24.92
CA GLN A 117 11.20 -11.77 23.53
C GLN A 117 12.49 -11.08 23.08
N GLY A 118 13.11 -10.27 23.92
CA GLY A 118 14.33 -9.52 23.57
C GLY A 118 14.12 -8.51 22.44
N MET A 119 12.93 -7.91 22.35
CA MET A 119 12.61 -6.93 21.31
C MET A 119 12.40 -5.52 21.89
N PRO A 120 12.70 -4.46 21.13
CA PRO A 120 12.43 -3.10 21.57
C PRO A 120 10.93 -2.88 21.69
N MET A 121 10.52 -2.14 22.73
CA MET A 121 9.12 -1.78 22.95
C MET A 121 8.59 -0.90 21.80
N PRO A 122 7.49 -1.28 21.12
CA PRO A 122 6.83 -0.44 20.14
C PRO A 122 6.08 0.71 20.80
N LYS A 123 5.65 1.68 20.02
CA LYS A 123 4.67 2.67 20.46
C LYS A 123 3.33 1.98 20.71
N ILE A 124 2.56 2.48 21.65
CA ILE A 124 1.23 1.96 21.94
C ILE A 124 0.22 3.04 21.59
N ASN A 125 -0.77 2.67 20.79
CA ASN A 125 -1.89 3.53 20.42
C ASN A 125 -3.22 2.92 20.89
N ILE A 126 -4.22 3.79 21.04
CA ILE A 126 -5.60 3.40 21.34
C ILE A 126 -6.56 4.00 20.32
N ILE A 127 -7.58 3.22 19.93
CA ILE A 127 -8.74 3.68 19.16
C ILE A 127 -9.94 3.71 20.11
N ASN A 128 -10.71 4.79 20.07
CA ASN A 128 -11.96 4.90 20.82
C ASN A 128 -13.09 4.18 20.07
N ASP A 129 -13.03 2.85 20.08
CA ASP A 129 -13.98 1.95 19.44
C ASP A 129 -14.27 0.77 20.39
N ASP A 130 -15.54 0.39 20.51
CA ASP A 130 -16.00 -0.70 21.39
C ASP A 130 -15.84 -2.09 20.74
N SER A 131 -15.36 -2.18 19.51
CA SER A 131 -15.03 -3.44 18.82
C SER A 131 -13.84 -4.15 19.48
N LEU A 132 -13.73 -5.46 19.26
CA LEU A 132 -12.56 -6.26 19.65
C LEU A 132 -11.54 -6.21 18.51
N ASN A 133 -10.73 -5.15 18.47
CA ASN A 133 -9.76 -4.97 17.40
C ASN A 133 -8.37 -4.62 17.93
N ALA A 134 -7.34 -5.21 17.33
CA ALA A 134 -5.94 -4.89 17.54
C ALA A 134 -5.17 -5.01 16.23
N TYR A 135 -4.13 -4.23 16.04
CA TYR A 135 -3.23 -4.38 14.90
C TYR A 135 -1.85 -3.79 15.18
N ALA A 136 -0.86 -4.34 14.49
CA ALA A 136 0.48 -3.79 14.44
C ALA A 136 0.68 -2.93 13.18
N SER A 137 1.47 -1.87 13.29
CA SER A 137 1.85 -0.99 12.18
C SER A 137 3.30 -0.53 12.28
N GLY A 138 3.81 0.10 11.20
CA GLY A 138 5.17 0.61 11.14
C GLY A 138 6.10 -0.25 10.28
N ILE A 139 7.10 0.39 9.64
CA ILE A 139 8.03 -0.26 8.69
C ILE A 139 9.38 -0.58 9.35
N ASN A 140 9.74 0.17 10.39
CA ASN A 140 11.05 0.05 11.06
C ASN A 140 10.92 0.15 12.58
N LYS A 141 12.01 -0.17 13.29
CA LYS A 141 12.06 -0.18 14.78
C LYS A 141 11.59 1.12 15.43
N LYS A 142 11.76 2.28 14.78
CA LYS A 142 11.34 3.59 15.31
C LYS A 142 9.87 3.88 15.10
N SER A 143 9.25 3.24 14.10
CA SER A 143 7.85 3.44 13.71
C SER A 143 6.92 2.31 14.14
N TYR A 144 7.43 1.18 14.66
CA TYR A 144 6.60 0.09 15.13
C TYR A 144 5.62 0.56 16.20
N THR A 145 4.35 0.22 15.99
CA THR A 145 3.23 0.61 16.85
C THR A 145 2.28 -0.57 16.99
N VAL A 146 1.82 -0.83 18.20
CA VAL A 146 0.70 -1.72 18.48
C VAL A 146 -0.50 -0.85 18.84
N THR A 147 -1.59 -1.03 18.13
CA THR A 147 -2.83 -0.29 18.34
C THR A 147 -3.91 -1.23 18.85
N LEU A 148 -4.58 -0.83 19.93
CA LEU A 148 -5.66 -1.57 20.58
C LEU A 148 -6.92 -0.72 20.59
N SER A 149 -8.07 -1.32 20.37
CA SER A 149 -9.36 -0.65 20.59
C SER A 149 -9.67 -0.56 22.09
N LYS A 150 -10.49 0.41 22.46
CA LYS A 150 -11.00 0.51 23.82
C LYS A 150 -11.75 -0.76 24.22
N GLY A 151 -12.59 -1.28 23.33
CA GLY A 151 -13.38 -2.48 23.59
C GLY A 151 -12.55 -3.72 23.91
N ILE A 152 -11.40 -3.95 23.24
CA ILE A 152 -10.55 -5.10 23.54
C ILE A 152 -9.87 -4.96 24.90
N ILE A 153 -9.46 -3.74 25.27
CA ILE A 153 -8.83 -3.45 26.57
C ILE A 153 -9.81 -3.67 27.73
N GLU A 154 -11.08 -3.31 27.55
CA GLU A 154 -12.10 -3.37 28.60
C GLU A 154 -12.72 -4.78 28.76
N LYS A 155 -12.87 -5.50 27.64
CA LYS A 155 -13.58 -6.79 27.63
C LYS A 155 -12.69 -8.00 27.92
N LEU A 156 -11.40 -7.93 27.60
CA LEU A 156 -10.48 -9.05 27.79
C LEU A 156 -9.82 -8.99 29.18
N ASN A 157 -9.63 -10.14 29.79
CA ASN A 157 -8.79 -10.30 30.96
C ASN A 157 -7.29 -10.18 30.59
N ASP A 158 -6.39 -10.26 31.59
CA ASP A 158 -4.95 -10.04 31.35
C ASP A 158 -4.35 -11.10 30.44
N GLU A 159 -4.71 -12.37 30.63
CA GLU A 159 -4.18 -13.50 29.85
C GLU A 159 -4.64 -13.43 28.39
N GLU A 160 -5.91 -13.11 28.16
CA GLU A 160 -6.49 -12.95 26.82
C GLU A 160 -5.89 -11.76 26.10
N LEU A 161 -5.74 -10.62 26.78
CA LEU A 161 -5.15 -9.42 26.20
C LEU A 161 -3.66 -9.62 25.91
N GLU A 162 -2.94 -10.30 26.80
CA GLU A 162 -1.54 -10.68 26.60
C GLU A 162 -1.37 -11.55 25.35
N ALA A 163 -2.26 -12.53 25.14
CA ALA A 163 -2.24 -13.39 23.96
C ALA A 163 -2.44 -12.59 22.67
N VAL A 164 -3.37 -11.63 22.65
CA VAL A 164 -3.58 -10.76 21.49
C VAL A 164 -2.36 -9.88 21.25
N ILE A 165 -1.82 -9.23 22.28
CA ILE A 165 -0.62 -8.40 22.15
C ILE A 165 0.57 -9.23 21.66
N ALA A 166 0.77 -10.44 22.19
CA ALA A 166 1.83 -11.34 21.74
C ALA A 166 1.69 -11.71 20.26
N HIS A 167 0.45 -11.89 19.78
CA HIS A 167 0.15 -12.14 18.38
C HIS A 167 0.60 -10.93 17.52
N GLU A 168 0.22 -9.72 17.88
CA GLU A 168 0.61 -8.50 17.16
C GLU A 168 2.14 -8.25 17.18
N LEU A 169 2.78 -8.50 18.32
CA LEU A 169 4.23 -8.42 18.43
C LEU A 169 4.95 -9.45 17.54
N SER A 170 4.35 -10.62 17.34
CA SER A 170 4.90 -11.63 16.43
C SER A 170 4.94 -11.16 14.98
N HIS A 171 3.95 -10.41 14.52
CA HIS A 171 3.93 -9.79 13.19
C HIS A 171 5.02 -8.74 13.02
N ILE A 172 5.27 -7.90 14.04
CA ILE A 172 6.40 -6.96 14.05
C ILE A 172 7.72 -7.72 13.96
N ARG A 173 7.90 -8.75 14.78
CA ARG A 173 9.11 -9.57 14.83
C ARG A 173 9.40 -10.28 13.52
N ASN A 174 8.38 -10.77 12.85
CA ASN A 174 8.49 -11.47 11.57
C ASN A 174 8.62 -10.53 10.35
N HIS A 175 8.54 -9.22 10.55
CA HIS A 175 8.51 -8.21 9.47
C HIS A 175 7.31 -8.33 8.52
N ASP A 176 6.22 -9.00 8.93
CA ASP A 176 5.00 -9.15 8.13
C ASP A 176 4.34 -7.80 7.91
N VAL A 177 4.30 -6.96 8.95
CA VAL A 177 3.73 -5.61 8.90
C VAL A 177 4.43 -4.75 7.85
N ARG A 178 5.76 -4.85 7.74
CA ARG A 178 6.53 -4.13 6.72
C ARG A 178 6.11 -4.53 5.31
N LEU A 179 5.98 -5.84 5.06
CA LEU A 179 5.54 -6.36 3.76
C LEU A 179 4.13 -5.87 3.42
N LEU A 180 3.21 -5.94 4.39
CA LEU A 180 1.82 -5.49 4.23
C LEU A 180 1.75 -4.00 3.87
N ILE A 181 2.46 -3.13 4.59
CA ILE A 181 2.45 -1.68 4.32
C ILE A 181 3.01 -1.38 2.93
N ILE A 182 4.12 -2.02 2.53
CA ILE A 182 4.67 -1.86 1.19
C ILE A 182 3.64 -2.26 0.13
N SER A 183 2.93 -3.38 0.34
CA SER A 183 1.87 -3.83 -0.58
C SER A 183 0.71 -2.84 -0.67
N ILE A 184 0.25 -2.28 0.45
CA ILE A 184 -0.83 -1.27 0.48
C ILE A 184 -0.42 -0.01 -0.27
N VAL A 185 0.83 0.45 -0.12
CA VAL A 185 1.36 1.61 -0.85
C VAL A 185 1.27 1.39 -2.36
N PHE A 186 1.64 0.20 -2.82
CA PHE A 186 1.59 -0.13 -4.25
C PHE A 186 0.16 -0.22 -4.78
N VAL A 187 -0.73 -0.89 -4.05
CA VAL A 187 -2.15 -0.95 -4.41
C VAL A 187 -2.76 0.46 -4.47
N GLY A 188 -2.39 1.34 -3.53
CA GLY A 188 -2.82 2.74 -3.52
C GLY A 188 -2.40 3.50 -4.78
N ILE A 189 -1.16 3.34 -5.24
CA ILE A 189 -0.67 3.97 -6.48
C ILE A 189 -1.48 3.47 -7.69
N PHE A 190 -1.67 2.14 -7.82
CA PHE A 190 -2.45 1.60 -8.93
C PHE A 190 -3.90 2.07 -8.92
N SER A 191 -4.52 2.12 -7.74
CA SER A 191 -5.88 2.63 -7.58
C SER A 191 -5.98 4.09 -8.00
N MET A 192 -5.02 4.92 -7.62
CA MET A 192 -4.95 6.33 -8.02
C MET A 192 -4.78 6.49 -9.54
N LEU A 193 -3.84 5.75 -10.14
CA LEU A 193 -3.61 5.78 -11.59
C LEU A 193 -4.84 5.32 -12.36
N ALA A 194 -5.50 4.24 -11.92
CA ALA A 194 -6.73 3.76 -12.53
C ALA A 194 -7.87 4.81 -12.44
N GLN A 195 -8.01 5.50 -11.31
CA GLN A 195 -9.01 6.57 -11.15
C GLN A 195 -8.72 7.75 -12.09
N ILE A 196 -7.46 8.16 -12.24
CA ILE A 196 -7.06 9.21 -13.16
C ILE A 196 -7.41 8.80 -14.60
N ALA A 197 -7.03 7.59 -15.01
CA ALA A 197 -7.31 7.06 -16.34
C ALA A 197 -8.81 7.02 -16.63
N LEU A 198 -9.63 6.53 -15.69
CA LEU A 198 -11.08 6.48 -15.84
C LEU A 198 -11.73 7.86 -15.92
N ARG A 199 -11.21 8.85 -15.17
CA ARG A 199 -11.72 10.23 -15.23
C ARG A 199 -11.30 10.98 -16.49
N SER A 200 -10.17 10.59 -17.09
CA SER A 200 -9.64 11.17 -18.32
C SER A 200 -10.24 10.51 -19.57
N ALA A 201 -10.94 9.37 -19.43
CA ALA A 201 -11.60 8.72 -20.54
C ALA A 201 -12.73 9.63 -21.09
N PRO A 202 -12.76 9.91 -22.41
CA PRO A 202 -13.84 10.69 -23.01
C PRO A 202 -15.19 9.99 -22.74
N ALA A 203 -16.19 10.78 -22.36
CA ALA A 203 -17.54 10.25 -22.17
C ALA A 203 -17.99 9.53 -23.46
N PRO A 204 -18.64 8.35 -23.36
CA PRO A 204 -19.14 7.66 -24.55
C PRO A 204 -20.07 8.60 -25.31
N THR A 205 -19.72 8.92 -26.54
CA THR A 205 -20.54 9.74 -27.43
C THR A 205 -21.86 9.02 -27.63
N LYS A 206 -22.91 9.48 -26.94
CA LYS A 206 -24.30 9.14 -27.22
C LYS A 206 -24.68 9.80 -28.53
N ASN A 207 -24.37 9.23 -29.65
CA ASN A 207 -25.00 9.54 -30.95
C ASN A 207 -24.60 8.48 -31.97
N VAL A 208 -25.28 7.34 -31.94
CA VAL A 208 -25.56 6.59 -33.15
C VAL A 208 -27.04 6.76 -33.39
N PRO A 209 -27.50 7.63 -34.33
CA PRO A 209 -28.87 7.59 -34.77
C PRO A 209 -29.06 6.30 -35.56
N ILE A 210 -29.80 5.37 -34.99
CA ILE A 210 -30.33 4.23 -35.77
C ILE A 210 -31.31 4.82 -36.79
N GLN A 211 -30.84 5.06 -38.02
CA GLN A 211 -31.76 5.26 -39.14
C GLN A 211 -32.42 3.90 -39.45
N LEU A 212 -33.61 3.70 -38.93
CA LEU A 212 -34.54 2.71 -39.48
C LEU A 212 -34.91 3.18 -40.88
N HIS A 213 -34.27 2.62 -41.93
CA HIS A 213 -34.82 2.67 -43.26
C HIS A 213 -36.05 1.72 -43.29
N SER A 214 -37.21 2.32 -43.29
CA SER A 214 -38.46 1.69 -43.65
C SER A 214 -38.35 1.23 -45.10
N ILE A 215 -38.32 -0.08 -45.31
CA ILE A 215 -38.61 -0.72 -46.60
C ILE A 215 -40.12 -0.97 -46.61
N LEU A 216 -40.82 -0.21 -47.40
CA LEU A 216 -42.08 -0.55 -48.01
C LEU A 216 -41.87 -0.68 -49.51
#